data_d0de76cdf8ceb76841b13fafb26d2f39
#
_entry.id   d0de76cdf8ceb76841b13fafb26d2f39
#
_cell.length_a   1.000
_cell.length_b   1.000
_cell.length_c   1.000
_cell.angle_alpha   90.00
_cell.angle_beta   90.00
_cell.angle_gamma   90.00
#
_symmetry.space_group_name_H-M   'P 1'
#
loop_
_entity.id
_entity.type
_entity.pdbx_description
1 polymer ?
#
loop_
_entity_poly.entity_id
_entity_poly.type
_entity_poly.pdbx_seq_one_letter_code
_entity_poly.pdbx_strand_id
1 'polypeptide(L)'
;MEILIVATKDCQHRPILEKELQNADLPYTVKYFEEHPDLVEKYQFKHSPLLIVNERVASIGMPDLDMINKLKMKNVNISEIRTGKRDHNHMIAKNIEEGLVEVDTTWGRIQPIQAAVGVRTVGELEVYQHQKEGRPIVDARKPDSTNGVTILGAENIPYDELVTRKEELDEKKHTIFFCNGPQCPQSATGIKNLVEAGYPADRILYYRGGMHDWITLGLIVGKI
;
A
#
# COMPACT_ATOMS: atom_id res chain seq x y z
N MET A 1 12.55 7.67 26.91
CA MET A 1 11.70 7.48 25.70
C MET A 1 10.53 8.42 25.88
N GLU A 2 10.35 9.31 24.92
CA GLU A 2 9.22 10.24 24.90
C GLU A 2 8.13 9.69 23.97
N ILE A 3 6.90 9.58 24.47
CA ILE A 3 5.77 9.10 23.69
C ILE A 3 4.73 10.21 23.62
N LEU A 4 4.35 10.59 22.38
CA LEU A 4 3.34 11.59 22.11
C LEU A 4 2.24 10.97 21.24
N ILE A 5 1.01 11.08 21.71
CA ILE A 5 -0.19 10.82 20.91
C ILE A 5 -0.67 12.14 20.33
N VAL A 6 -0.83 12.22 19.02
CA VAL A 6 -1.47 13.35 18.36
C VAL A 6 -2.77 12.88 17.73
N ALA A 7 -3.89 13.50 18.08
CA ALA A 7 -5.21 13.05 17.68
C ALA A 7 -6.19 14.22 17.49
N THR A 8 -7.30 13.97 16.80
CA THR A 8 -8.46 14.86 16.83
C THR A 8 -9.22 14.69 18.16
N LYS A 9 -9.93 15.72 18.61
CA LYS A 9 -10.72 15.67 19.85
C LYS A 9 -11.77 14.53 19.82
N ASP A 10 -12.37 14.30 18.66
CA ASP A 10 -13.41 13.29 18.45
C ASP A 10 -12.86 11.90 18.08
N CYS A 11 -11.55 11.68 18.16
CA CYS A 11 -10.95 10.41 17.80
C CYS A 11 -11.36 9.29 18.78
N GLN A 12 -12.15 8.34 18.31
CA GLN A 12 -12.62 7.20 19.11
C GLN A 12 -11.52 6.18 19.42
N HIS A 13 -10.46 6.12 18.61
CA HIS A 13 -9.33 5.20 18.83
C HIS A 13 -8.32 5.72 19.85
N ARG A 14 -8.25 7.03 20.06
CA ARG A 14 -7.33 7.64 21.04
C ARG A 14 -7.48 7.04 22.45
N PRO A 15 -8.68 6.95 23.04
CA PRO A 15 -8.83 6.39 24.40
C PRO A 15 -8.39 4.93 24.49
N ILE A 16 -8.55 4.17 23.39
CA ILE A 16 -8.10 2.77 23.31
C ILE A 16 -6.57 2.74 23.34
N LEU A 17 -5.90 3.56 22.53
CA LEU A 17 -4.45 3.67 22.51
C LEU A 17 -3.87 4.10 23.86
N GLU A 18 -4.50 5.10 24.49
CA GLU A 18 -4.11 5.53 25.84
C GLU A 18 -4.17 4.38 26.85
N LYS A 19 -5.24 3.58 26.81
CA LYS A 19 -5.40 2.41 27.69
C LYS A 19 -4.32 1.35 27.44
N GLU A 20 -3.97 1.10 26.19
CA GLU A 20 -2.91 0.13 25.86
C GLU A 20 -1.54 0.61 26.36
N LEU A 21 -1.22 1.89 26.21
CA LEU A 21 0.01 2.46 26.74
C LEU A 21 0.05 2.44 28.28
N GLN A 22 -1.09 2.72 28.95
CA GLN A 22 -1.21 2.61 30.40
C GLN A 22 -1.03 1.17 30.87
N ASN A 23 -1.64 0.19 30.22
CA ASN A 23 -1.47 -1.23 30.54
C ASN A 23 0.00 -1.70 30.37
N ALA A 24 0.74 -1.03 29.48
CA ALA A 24 2.15 -1.31 29.25
C ALA A 24 3.09 -0.52 30.18
N ASP A 25 2.59 0.28 31.12
CA ASP A 25 3.34 1.21 31.98
C ASP A 25 4.22 2.20 31.19
N LEU A 26 3.73 2.66 30.05
CA LEU A 26 4.43 3.59 29.18
C LEU A 26 3.88 5.01 29.39
N PRO A 27 4.68 5.95 29.91
CA PRO A 27 4.25 7.35 30.05
C PRO A 27 4.13 8.01 28.68
N TYR A 28 3.06 8.76 28.46
CA TYR A 28 2.78 9.45 27.22
C TYR A 28 2.18 10.83 27.46
N THR A 29 2.18 11.66 26.43
CA THR A 29 1.50 12.95 26.36
C THR A 29 0.47 12.91 25.22
N VAL A 30 -0.64 13.62 25.38
CA VAL A 30 -1.64 13.77 24.31
C VAL A 30 -1.68 15.23 23.87
N LYS A 31 -1.68 15.45 22.55
CA LYS A 31 -1.92 16.76 21.94
C LYS A 31 -3.01 16.64 20.89
N TYR A 32 -3.81 17.70 20.76
CA TYR A 32 -4.89 17.75 19.79
C TYR A 32 -4.52 18.63 18.61
N PHE A 33 -4.81 18.16 17.41
CA PHE A 33 -4.52 18.89 16.18
C PHE A 33 -5.20 20.25 16.12
N GLU A 34 -6.42 20.34 16.66
CA GLU A 34 -7.21 21.56 16.72
C GLU A 34 -6.51 22.67 17.53
N GLU A 35 -5.63 22.27 18.44
CA GLU A 35 -4.86 23.17 19.32
C GLU A 35 -3.41 23.34 18.87
N HIS A 36 -2.93 22.44 18.01
CA HIS A 36 -1.55 22.36 17.56
C HIS A 36 -1.44 22.23 16.03
N PRO A 37 -1.82 23.26 15.25
CA PRO A 37 -1.77 23.21 13.78
C PRO A 37 -0.35 23.03 13.23
N ASP A 38 0.68 23.41 14.00
CA ASP A 38 2.08 23.18 13.69
C ASP A 38 2.42 21.68 13.56
N LEU A 39 1.75 20.82 14.33
CA LEU A 39 1.93 19.38 14.26
C LEU A 39 1.32 18.78 12.99
N VAL A 40 0.27 19.40 12.45
CA VAL A 40 -0.34 18.99 11.17
C VAL A 40 0.68 19.13 10.04
N GLU A 41 1.40 20.25 10.01
CA GLU A 41 2.42 20.52 9.02
C GLU A 41 3.67 19.63 9.27
N LYS A 42 4.16 19.57 10.52
CA LYS A 42 5.35 18.80 10.89
C LYS A 42 5.22 17.33 10.54
N TYR A 43 4.08 16.70 10.85
CA TYR A 43 3.85 15.26 10.69
C TYR A 43 2.96 14.92 9.49
N GLN A 44 2.56 15.91 8.68
CA GLN A 44 1.69 15.76 7.50
C GLN A 44 0.43 14.90 7.80
N PHE A 45 -0.20 15.21 8.93
CA PHE A 45 -1.28 14.44 9.51
C PHE A 45 -2.46 14.23 8.56
N LYS A 46 -2.91 12.99 8.43
CA LYS A 46 -4.10 12.63 7.64
C LYS A 46 -5.04 11.67 8.36
N HIS A 47 -4.56 10.95 9.36
CA HIS A 47 -5.33 9.98 10.12
C HIS A 47 -5.07 10.11 11.62
N SER A 48 -6.12 9.91 12.43
CA SER A 48 -6.08 9.96 13.89
C SER A 48 -6.28 8.56 14.49
N PRO A 49 -5.54 8.18 15.55
CA PRO A 49 -4.44 8.91 16.18
C PRO A 49 -3.11 8.74 15.45
N LEU A 50 -2.11 9.59 15.75
CA LEU A 50 -0.69 9.34 15.48
C LEU A 50 0.00 8.96 16.79
N LEU A 51 0.81 7.92 16.77
CA LEU A 51 1.75 7.59 17.83
C LEU A 51 3.15 8.07 17.42
N ILE A 52 3.74 8.94 18.21
CA ILE A 52 5.05 9.53 17.96
C ILE A 52 5.97 9.10 19.13
N VAL A 53 7.14 8.58 18.81
CA VAL A 53 8.13 8.15 19.79
C VAL A 53 9.47 8.81 19.46
N ASN A 54 10.03 9.53 20.44
CA ASN A 54 11.28 10.28 20.28
C ASN A 54 11.26 11.17 19.00
N GLU A 55 10.20 11.95 18.82
CA GLU A 55 9.94 12.83 17.67
C GLU A 55 9.73 12.14 16.31
N ARG A 56 9.63 10.82 16.25
CA ARG A 56 9.39 10.05 15.04
C ARG A 56 8.00 9.42 15.07
N VAL A 57 7.31 9.43 13.94
CA VAL A 57 6.02 8.75 13.80
C VAL A 57 6.24 7.24 13.88
N ALA A 58 5.74 6.63 14.93
CA ALA A 58 5.81 5.19 15.15
C ALA A 58 4.60 4.46 14.57
N SER A 59 3.41 5.08 14.58
CA SER A 59 2.20 4.52 13.97
C SER A 59 1.25 5.63 13.49
N ILE A 60 0.57 5.35 12.39
CA ILE A 60 -0.56 6.12 11.88
C ILE A 60 -1.81 5.26 12.09
N GLY A 61 -2.73 5.73 12.91
CA GLY A 61 -3.83 4.92 13.43
C GLY A 61 -3.42 4.11 14.66
N MET A 62 -4.17 3.05 14.94
CA MET A 62 -3.86 2.16 16.07
C MET A 62 -2.61 1.33 15.77
N PRO A 63 -1.59 1.34 16.65
CA PRO A 63 -0.49 0.40 16.55
C PRO A 63 -0.97 -1.03 16.83
N ASP A 64 -0.26 -2.02 16.33
CA ASP A 64 -0.46 -3.39 16.73
C ASP A 64 0.07 -3.66 18.16
N LEU A 65 -0.36 -4.76 18.75
CA LEU A 65 0.06 -5.15 20.11
C LEU A 65 1.57 -5.44 20.19
N ASP A 66 2.16 -5.87 19.09
CA ASP A 66 3.60 -6.18 19.02
C ASP A 66 4.43 -4.90 19.12
N MET A 67 3.98 -3.82 18.47
CA MET A 67 4.62 -2.51 18.61
C MET A 67 4.59 -1.99 20.04
N ILE A 68 3.45 -2.10 20.74
CA ILE A 68 3.35 -1.72 22.15
C ILE A 68 4.32 -2.54 23.01
N ASN A 69 4.42 -3.84 22.77
CA ASN A 69 5.36 -4.71 23.47
C ASN A 69 6.82 -4.35 23.19
N LYS A 70 7.17 -4.05 21.95
CA LYS A 70 8.50 -3.57 21.56
C LYS A 70 8.85 -2.25 22.24
N LEU A 71 7.91 -1.31 22.34
CA LEU A 71 8.09 -0.06 23.11
C LEU A 71 8.38 -0.34 24.58
N LYS A 72 7.65 -1.28 25.19
CA LYS A 72 7.87 -1.71 26.58
C LYS A 72 9.27 -2.29 26.80
N MET A 73 9.76 -3.08 25.87
CA MET A 73 11.10 -3.69 25.93
C MET A 73 12.24 -2.70 25.60
N LYS A 74 11.94 -1.44 25.28
CA LYS A 74 12.91 -0.41 24.81
C LYS A 74 13.71 -0.83 23.56
N ASN A 75 13.24 -1.82 22.84
CA ASN A 75 13.88 -2.43 21.66
C ASN A 75 13.31 -1.91 20.34
N VAL A 76 12.77 -0.70 20.32
CA VAL A 76 12.23 -0.15 19.07
C VAL A 76 13.34 0.61 18.36
N ASN A 77 13.87 -0.02 17.34
CA ASN A 77 14.59 0.68 16.31
C ASN A 77 13.52 1.29 15.37
N ILE A 78 13.03 2.47 15.71
CA ILE A 78 12.12 3.21 14.82
C ILE A 78 13.01 3.73 13.71
N SER A 79 13.11 2.94 12.64
CA SER A 79 13.67 3.41 11.39
C SER A 79 12.84 4.61 10.93
N GLU A 80 13.48 5.65 10.43
CA GLU A 80 12.82 6.87 10.01
C GLU A 80 11.65 6.53 9.08
N ILE A 81 10.42 6.73 9.54
CA ILE A 81 9.31 6.94 8.64
C ILE A 81 9.65 8.26 7.97
N ARG A 82 10.26 8.19 6.82
CA ARG A 82 10.70 9.36 6.10
C ARG A 82 9.47 10.16 5.70
N THR A 83 9.25 11.26 6.38
CA THR A 83 8.43 12.37 5.87
C THR A 83 9.20 13.09 4.76
N GLY A 84 9.80 12.32 3.85
CA GLY A 84 10.49 12.85 2.68
C GLY A 84 9.50 13.38 1.66
N LYS A 85 9.95 14.30 0.80
CA LYS A 85 9.18 14.76 -0.37
C LYS A 85 8.56 13.54 -1.03
N ARG A 86 7.23 13.56 -1.14
CA ARG A 86 6.45 12.50 -1.78
C ARG A 86 7.00 12.27 -3.18
N ASP A 87 7.60 11.14 -3.36
CA ASP A 87 7.78 10.61 -4.68
C ASP A 87 6.42 10.02 -5.08
N HIS A 88 5.74 10.63 -6.04
CA HIS A 88 4.41 10.21 -6.49
C HIS A 88 4.36 8.77 -7.00
N ASN A 89 5.50 8.14 -7.15
CA ASN A 89 5.66 6.78 -7.63
C ASN A 89 5.62 5.71 -6.51
N HIS A 90 5.51 6.10 -5.24
CA HIS A 90 5.65 5.18 -4.12
C HIS A 90 4.33 4.95 -3.38
N MET A 91 3.36 4.31 -4.05
CA MET A 91 2.17 3.77 -3.39
C MET A 91 2.31 2.28 -3.04
N ILE A 92 3.54 1.78 -2.98
CA ILE A 92 3.81 0.39 -2.65
C ILE A 92 4.03 0.29 -1.15
N ALA A 93 3.30 -0.63 -0.50
CA ALA A 93 3.62 -1.04 0.84
C ALA A 93 5.04 -1.64 0.84
N LYS A 94 5.92 -1.14 1.72
CA LYS A 94 7.30 -1.61 1.85
C LYS A 94 7.45 -2.32 3.17
N ASN A 95 8.01 -3.52 3.17
CA ASN A 95 8.48 -4.13 4.39
C ASN A 95 9.67 -3.32 4.92
N ILE A 96 9.52 -2.73 6.09
CA ILE A 96 10.59 -2.00 6.79
C ILE A 96 11.41 -2.98 7.60
N GLU A 97 10.74 -3.85 8.34
CA GLU A 97 11.28 -4.95 9.13
C GLU A 97 10.20 -6.02 9.33
N GLU A 98 10.54 -7.16 9.92
CA GLU A 98 9.59 -8.24 10.14
C GLU A 98 8.34 -7.76 10.90
N GLY A 99 7.17 -7.87 10.24
CA GLY A 99 5.88 -7.44 10.80
C GLY A 99 5.58 -5.94 10.71
N LEU A 100 6.45 -5.12 10.11
CA LEU A 100 6.23 -3.68 9.90
C LEU A 100 6.17 -3.36 8.41
N VAL A 101 5.08 -2.76 8.00
CA VAL A 101 4.85 -2.35 6.62
C VAL A 101 4.64 -0.84 6.56
N GLU A 102 5.49 -0.14 5.80
CA GLU A 102 5.25 1.26 5.45
C GLU A 102 4.21 1.31 4.32
N VAL A 103 3.10 1.97 4.57
CA VAL A 103 2.04 2.21 3.59
C VAL A 103 2.01 3.69 3.26
N ASP A 104 2.15 4.04 1.98
CA ASP A 104 1.89 5.41 1.55
C ASP A 104 0.40 5.72 1.66
N THR A 105 0.04 6.53 2.64
CA THR A 105 -1.33 6.99 2.88
C THR A 105 -1.73 8.17 2.00
N THR A 106 -0.90 8.55 1.03
CA THR A 106 -1.24 9.60 0.06
C THR A 106 -2.26 9.07 -0.93
N TRP A 107 -3.52 9.24 -0.58
CA TRP A 107 -4.63 8.86 -1.42
C TRP A 107 -4.72 9.80 -2.62
N GLY A 108 -4.22 9.34 -3.76
CA GLY A 108 -4.57 9.89 -5.06
C GLY A 108 -6.03 9.56 -5.41
N ARG A 109 -6.44 9.92 -6.60
CA ARG A 109 -7.78 9.57 -7.09
C ARG A 109 -7.90 8.05 -7.22
N ILE A 110 -8.91 7.47 -6.55
CA ILE A 110 -9.19 6.05 -6.66
C ILE A 110 -9.64 5.71 -8.09
N GLN A 111 -9.02 4.69 -8.65
CA GLN A 111 -9.35 4.20 -9.98
C GLN A 111 -10.73 3.52 -10.02
N PRO A 112 -11.41 3.48 -11.17
CA PRO A 112 -12.67 2.77 -11.31
C PRO A 112 -12.59 1.32 -10.86
N ILE A 113 -13.70 0.77 -10.39
CA ILE A 113 -13.79 -0.66 -10.04
C ILE A 113 -13.51 -1.52 -11.29
N GLN A 114 -14.01 -1.11 -12.45
CA GLN A 114 -13.80 -1.78 -13.72
C GLN A 114 -12.90 -0.92 -14.62
N ALA A 115 -11.76 -1.46 -15.06
CA ALA A 115 -10.80 -0.71 -15.87
C ALA A 115 -11.32 -0.42 -17.30
N ALA A 116 -12.07 -1.33 -17.88
CA ALA A 116 -12.73 -1.17 -19.17
C ALA A 116 -13.98 -2.06 -19.24
N VAL A 117 -14.89 -1.78 -20.17
CA VAL A 117 -16.10 -2.59 -20.41
C VAL A 117 -15.69 -4.02 -20.80
N GLY A 118 -16.29 -5.02 -20.14
CA GLY A 118 -15.98 -6.44 -20.35
C GLY A 118 -14.82 -6.98 -19.52
N VAL A 119 -14.01 -6.13 -18.90
CA VAL A 119 -12.92 -6.53 -18.01
C VAL A 119 -13.48 -6.87 -16.63
N ARG A 120 -13.09 -8.02 -16.09
CA ARG A 120 -13.47 -8.45 -14.74
C ARG A 120 -12.42 -8.01 -13.72
N THR A 121 -12.87 -7.41 -12.63
CA THR A 121 -12.02 -7.11 -11.48
C THR A 121 -11.95 -8.33 -10.55
N VAL A 122 -10.77 -8.61 -10.04
CA VAL A 122 -10.46 -9.75 -9.17
C VAL A 122 -9.86 -9.28 -7.86
N GLY A 123 -10.06 -10.08 -6.81
CA GLY A 123 -9.47 -9.87 -5.49
C GLY A 123 -8.20 -10.70 -5.26
N GLU A 124 -7.61 -10.56 -4.08
CA GLU A 124 -6.33 -11.16 -3.70
C GLU A 124 -6.37 -12.69 -3.77
N LEU A 125 -7.47 -13.31 -3.35
CA LEU A 125 -7.61 -14.77 -3.37
C LEU A 125 -7.57 -15.34 -4.79
N GLU A 126 -8.21 -14.66 -5.74
CA GLU A 126 -8.19 -15.06 -7.15
C GLU A 126 -6.79 -14.88 -7.75
N VAL A 127 -6.10 -13.78 -7.38
CA VAL A 127 -4.70 -13.56 -7.83
C VAL A 127 -3.77 -14.61 -7.23
N TYR A 128 -3.91 -14.91 -5.94
CA TYR A 128 -3.11 -15.94 -5.28
C TYR A 128 -3.31 -17.32 -5.92
N GLN A 129 -4.57 -17.69 -6.20
CA GLN A 129 -4.88 -18.95 -6.88
C GLN A 129 -4.28 -18.97 -8.29
N HIS A 130 -4.39 -17.87 -9.03
CA HIS A 130 -3.85 -17.70 -10.37
C HIS A 130 -2.32 -17.86 -10.39
N GLN A 131 -1.65 -17.26 -9.42
CA GLN A 131 -0.20 -17.39 -9.21
C GLN A 131 0.20 -18.85 -8.94
N LYS A 132 -0.49 -19.52 -8.01
CA LYS A 132 -0.21 -20.93 -7.68
C LYS A 132 -0.36 -21.87 -8.86
N GLU A 133 -1.26 -21.56 -9.78
CA GLU A 133 -1.50 -22.34 -10.99
C GLU A 133 -0.53 -21.98 -12.12
N GLY A 134 0.40 -21.05 -11.89
CA GLY A 134 1.38 -20.60 -12.90
C GLY A 134 0.74 -19.93 -14.11
N ARG A 135 -0.41 -19.28 -13.91
CA ARG A 135 -1.12 -18.53 -14.97
C ARG A 135 -0.50 -17.16 -15.17
N PRO A 136 -0.68 -16.53 -16.35
CA PRO A 136 -0.06 -15.25 -16.67
C PRO A 136 -0.50 -14.11 -15.73
N ILE A 137 0.48 -13.40 -15.17
CA ILE A 137 0.30 -12.21 -14.37
C ILE A 137 1.23 -11.12 -14.93
N VAL A 138 0.71 -9.95 -15.20
CA VAL A 138 1.44 -8.81 -15.75
C VAL A 138 1.47 -7.67 -14.75
N ASP A 139 2.67 -7.26 -14.39
CA ASP A 139 2.95 -6.04 -13.66
C ASP A 139 3.05 -4.87 -14.63
N ALA A 140 2.00 -4.03 -14.65
CA ALA A 140 1.90 -2.91 -15.58
C ALA A 140 2.63 -1.64 -15.09
N ARG A 141 3.44 -1.73 -14.05
CA ARG A 141 4.21 -0.61 -13.54
C ARG A 141 5.44 -0.33 -14.42
N LYS A 142 5.82 0.96 -14.48
CA LYS A 142 7.13 1.32 -15.00
C LYS A 142 8.23 0.75 -14.09
N PRO A 143 9.41 0.39 -14.63
CA PRO A 143 10.50 -0.18 -13.84
C PRO A 143 10.90 0.67 -12.62
N ASP A 144 10.92 1.99 -12.77
CA ASP A 144 11.22 2.95 -11.69
C ASP A 144 10.16 2.99 -10.57
N SER A 145 8.95 2.48 -10.84
CA SER A 145 7.84 2.41 -9.89
C SER A 145 7.76 1.06 -9.14
N THR A 146 8.65 0.12 -9.42
CA THR A 146 8.55 -1.26 -8.88
C THR A 146 9.36 -1.46 -7.61
N ASN A 147 10.37 -0.63 -7.35
CA ASN A 147 11.37 -0.85 -6.30
C ASN A 147 12.04 -2.25 -6.38
N GLY A 148 12.09 -2.83 -7.58
CA GLY A 148 12.65 -4.16 -7.81
C GLY A 148 11.81 -5.33 -7.27
N VAL A 149 10.56 -5.09 -6.87
CA VAL A 149 9.66 -6.08 -6.25
C VAL A 149 8.35 -6.19 -7.04
N THR A 150 7.89 -7.42 -7.27
CA THR A 150 6.63 -7.72 -7.96
C THR A 150 5.93 -8.93 -7.32
N ILE A 151 4.74 -9.29 -7.78
CA ILE A 151 4.11 -10.57 -7.44
C ILE A 151 4.97 -11.69 -8.02
N LEU A 152 5.32 -12.69 -7.21
CA LEU A 152 6.17 -13.80 -7.65
C LEU A 152 5.60 -14.46 -8.91
N GLY A 153 6.41 -14.52 -9.98
CA GLY A 153 6.04 -15.07 -11.27
C GLY A 153 5.32 -14.10 -12.21
N ALA A 154 5.15 -12.84 -11.81
CA ALA A 154 4.64 -11.82 -12.72
C ALA A 154 5.73 -11.34 -13.70
N GLU A 155 5.31 -11.09 -14.93
CA GLU A 155 6.12 -10.45 -15.96
C GLU A 155 5.92 -8.94 -15.91
N ASN A 156 6.97 -8.15 -16.03
CA ASN A 156 6.85 -6.70 -16.08
C ASN A 156 6.69 -6.21 -17.52
N ILE A 157 5.50 -5.74 -17.85
CA ILE A 157 5.20 -5.06 -19.12
C ILE A 157 4.59 -3.71 -18.77
N PRO A 158 5.36 -2.61 -18.85
CA PRO A 158 4.87 -1.28 -18.53
C PRO A 158 3.57 -0.93 -19.26
N TYR A 159 2.67 -0.23 -18.57
CA TYR A 159 1.32 0.08 -19.06
C TYR A 159 1.30 0.80 -20.42
N ASP A 160 2.31 1.62 -20.70
CA ASP A 160 2.49 2.35 -21.95
C ASP A 160 3.12 1.49 -23.07
N GLU A 161 3.61 0.30 -22.76
CA GLU A 161 4.13 -0.69 -23.69
C GLU A 161 3.12 -1.82 -24.02
N LEU A 162 2.04 -1.97 -23.25
CA LEU A 162 1.11 -3.09 -23.39
C LEU A 162 0.54 -3.23 -24.81
N VAL A 163 0.22 -2.11 -25.48
CA VAL A 163 -0.31 -2.14 -26.85
C VAL A 163 0.73 -2.59 -27.87
N THR A 164 1.96 -2.11 -27.73
CA THR A 164 3.06 -2.45 -28.66
C THR A 164 3.58 -3.87 -28.44
N ARG A 165 3.42 -4.39 -27.22
CA ARG A 165 3.85 -5.73 -26.82
C ARG A 165 2.71 -6.73 -26.67
N LYS A 166 1.51 -6.41 -27.21
CA LYS A 166 0.32 -7.26 -27.07
C LYS A 166 0.49 -8.67 -27.61
N GLU A 167 1.37 -8.88 -28.60
CA GLU A 167 1.67 -10.18 -29.17
C GLU A 167 2.41 -11.13 -28.19
N GLU A 168 2.96 -10.60 -27.08
CA GLU A 168 3.54 -11.37 -25.99
C GLU A 168 2.45 -11.97 -25.08
N LEU A 169 1.23 -11.45 -25.15
CA LEU A 169 0.09 -11.87 -24.35
C LEU A 169 -0.69 -12.99 -25.06
N ASP A 170 -0.99 -14.06 -24.34
CA ASP A 170 -1.77 -15.18 -24.88
C ASP A 170 -3.28 -14.88 -24.79
N GLU A 171 -3.90 -14.47 -25.91
CA GLU A 171 -5.34 -14.17 -25.98
C GLU A 171 -6.27 -15.36 -25.65
N LYS A 172 -5.75 -16.57 -25.54
CA LYS A 172 -6.52 -17.76 -25.14
C LYS A 172 -6.56 -17.95 -23.63
N LYS A 173 -5.69 -17.25 -22.89
CA LYS A 173 -5.58 -17.35 -21.43
C LYS A 173 -6.12 -16.09 -20.75
N HIS A 174 -6.63 -16.26 -19.54
CA HIS A 174 -6.88 -15.12 -18.69
C HIS A 174 -5.55 -14.63 -18.13
N THR A 175 -5.30 -13.34 -18.26
CA THR A 175 -4.11 -12.66 -17.74
C THR A 175 -4.53 -11.63 -16.69
N ILE A 176 -3.89 -11.68 -15.52
CA ILE A 176 -4.08 -10.67 -14.48
C ILE A 176 -3.17 -9.49 -14.75
N PHE A 177 -3.70 -8.28 -14.70
CA PHE A 177 -2.97 -7.03 -14.77
C PHE A 177 -3.11 -6.25 -13.47
N PHE A 178 -2.00 -5.75 -12.95
CA PHE A 178 -1.99 -4.95 -11.74
C PHE A 178 -0.95 -3.82 -11.79
N CYS A 179 -1.00 -2.93 -10.81
CA CYS A 179 0.01 -1.90 -10.55
C CYS A 179 0.22 -1.70 -9.06
N ASN A 180 0.50 -0.50 -8.58
CA ASN A 180 0.80 -0.28 -7.17
C ASN A 180 -0.40 -0.44 -6.24
N GLY A 181 -1.60 -0.07 -6.68
CA GLY A 181 -2.80 -0.15 -5.83
C GLY A 181 -3.97 0.66 -6.37
N PRO A 182 -5.04 0.83 -5.58
CA PRO A 182 -6.29 1.42 -6.04
C PRO A 182 -6.18 2.86 -6.58
N GLN A 183 -5.15 3.61 -6.21
CA GLN A 183 -4.92 4.98 -6.67
C GLN A 183 -4.01 5.07 -7.90
N CYS A 184 -3.30 3.98 -8.22
CA CYS A 184 -2.38 3.95 -9.34
C CYS A 184 -3.13 3.83 -10.67
N PRO A 185 -2.98 4.77 -11.62
CA PRO A 185 -3.68 4.71 -12.88
C PRO A 185 -3.04 3.78 -13.92
N GLN A 186 -1.81 3.31 -13.68
CA GLN A 186 -1.02 2.63 -14.71
C GLN A 186 -1.72 1.40 -15.29
N SER A 187 -2.12 0.42 -14.48
CA SER A 187 -2.79 -0.76 -14.98
C SER A 187 -4.17 -0.46 -15.60
N ALA A 188 -4.96 0.42 -14.98
CA ALA A 188 -6.27 0.78 -15.53
C ALA A 188 -6.14 1.48 -16.90
N THR A 189 -5.17 2.38 -17.06
CA THR A 189 -4.88 3.04 -18.34
C THR A 189 -4.38 2.06 -19.39
N GLY A 190 -3.42 1.19 -19.00
CA GLY A 190 -2.88 0.20 -19.92
C GLY A 190 -3.94 -0.80 -20.40
N ILE A 191 -4.78 -1.29 -19.48
CA ILE A 191 -5.92 -2.17 -19.83
C ILE A 191 -6.88 -1.49 -20.79
N LYS A 192 -7.25 -0.24 -20.51
CA LYS A 192 -8.15 0.52 -21.40
C LYS A 192 -7.57 0.61 -22.80
N ASN A 193 -6.32 1.04 -22.93
CA ASN A 193 -5.64 1.16 -24.22
C ASN A 193 -5.53 -0.19 -24.94
N LEU A 194 -5.27 -1.27 -24.19
CA LEU A 194 -5.16 -2.63 -24.76
C LEU A 194 -6.50 -3.11 -25.32
N VAL A 195 -7.61 -2.86 -24.61
CA VAL A 195 -8.97 -3.19 -25.09
C VAL A 195 -9.32 -2.33 -26.31
N GLU A 196 -9.01 -1.03 -26.31
CA GLU A 196 -9.23 -0.14 -27.46
C GLU A 196 -8.38 -0.57 -28.68
N ALA A 197 -7.25 -1.20 -28.47
CA ALA A 197 -6.40 -1.80 -29.51
C ALA A 197 -6.87 -3.19 -29.98
N GLY A 198 -8.07 -3.64 -29.53
CA GLY A 198 -8.71 -4.87 -29.97
C GLY A 198 -8.36 -6.13 -29.17
N TYR A 199 -7.64 -6.03 -28.07
CA TYR A 199 -7.38 -7.21 -27.22
C TYR A 199 -8.68 -7.66 -26.52
N PRO A 200 -8.97 -8.99 -26.42
CA PRO A 200 -10.22 -9.47 -25.85
C PRO A 200 -10.39 -9.09 -24.38
N ALA A 201 -11.37 -8.25 -24.07
CA ALA A 201 -11.61 -7.74 -22.71
C ALA A 201 -11.96 -8.85 -21.71
N ASP A 202 -12.62 -9.92 -22.16
CA ASP A 202 -12.98 -11.08 -21.35
C ASP A 202 -11.77 -11.93 -20.93
N ARG A 203 -10.60 -11.72 -21.53
CA ARG A 203 -9.34 -12.36 -21.17
C ARG A 203 -8.54 -11.56 -20.16
N ILE A 204 -8.96 -10.35 -19.88
CA ILE A 204 -8.28 -9.46 -18.91
C ILE A 204 -8.94 -9.58 -17.55
N LEU A 205 -8.11 -9.79 -16.54
CA LEU A 205 -8.47 -9.75 -15.12
C LEU A 205 -7.75 -8.56 -14.48
N TYR A 206 -8.50 -7.62 -13.93
CA TYR A 206 -7.94 -6.43 -13.30
C TYR A 206 -7.79 -6.62 -11.79
N TYR A 207 -6.56 -6.69 -11.30
CA TYR A 207 -6.28 -6.68 -9.87
C TYR A 207 -6.02 -5.26 -9.39
N ARG A 208 -7.08 -4.62 -8.90
CA ARG A 208 -7.07 -3.23 -8.47
C ARG A 208 -6.29 -2.99 -7.18
N GLY A 209 -6.26 -3.98 -6.27
CA GLY A 209 -5.53 -3.91 -4.99
C GLY A 209 -4.03 -3.73 -5.19
N GLY A 210 -3.48 -4.36 -6.23
CA GLY A 210 -2.09 -4.21 -6.64
C GLY A 210 -1.08 -4.63 -5.58
N MET A 211 0.13 -4.11 -5.70
CA MET A 211 1.21 -4.42 -4.74
C MET A 211 0.91 -3.96 -3.33
N HIS A 212 0.15 -2.88 -3.18
CA HIS A 212 -0.23 -2.36 -1.87
C HIS A 212 -0.95 -3.42 -1.03
N ASP A 213 -2.04 -3.99 -1.56
CA ASP A 213 -2.82 -4.99 -0.82
C ASP A 213 -2.06 -6.32 -0.75
N TRP A 214 -1.34 -6.69 -1.82
CA TRP A 214 -0.53 -7.90 -1.87
C TRP A 214 0.52 -7.98 -0.76
N ILE A 215 1.29 -6.90 -0.56
CA ILE A 215 2.33 -6.83 0.48
C ILE A 215 1.71 -6.68 1.87
N THR A 216 0.65 -5.87 2.00
CA THR A 216 -0.03 -5.65 3.28
C THR A 216 -0.62 -6.95 3.85
N LEU A 217 -1.04 -7.86 2.97
CA LEU A 217 -1.52 -9.19 3.35
C LEU A 217 -0.37 -10.20 3.58
N GLY A 218 0.88 -9.80 3.42
CA GLY A 218 2.04 -10.69 3.60
C GLY A 218 2.19 -11.76 2.53
N LEU A 219 1.67 -11.53 1.32
CA LEU A 219 1.74 -12.49 0.22
C LEU A 219 3.12 -12.48 -0.46
N ILE A 220 3.48 -13.60 -1.08
CA ILE A 220 4.82 -13.85 -1.61
C ILE A 220 5.14 -12.92 -2.78
N VAL A 221 6.27 -12.24 -2.68
CA VAL A 221 6.81 -11.37 -3.72
C VAL A 221 8.02 -11.98 -4.41
N GLY A 222 8.26 -11.55 -5.65
CA GLY A 222 9.44 -11.85 -6.45
C GLY A 222 10.27 -10.60 -6.70
N LYS A 223 11.42 -10.80 -7.34
CA LYS A 223 12.25 -9.70 -7.87
C LYS A 223 11.96 -9.50 -9.34
N ILE A 224 12.00 -8.25 -9.79
CA ILE A 224 12.03 -7.85 -11.21
C ILE A 224 13.49 -7.82 -11.66
#